data_9a86b8d10746612702b5a0aab9085de7
#
_entry.id   9a86b8d10746612702b5a0aab9085de7
#
_cell.length_a   1.000
_cell.length_b   1.000
_cell.length_c   1.000
_cell.angle_alpha   90.00
_cell.angle_beta   90.00
_cell.angle_gamma   90.00
#
_symmetry.space_group_name_H-M   'P 1'
#
loop_
_entity.id
_entity.type
_entity.pdbx_description
1 polymer ?
#
loop_
_entity_poly.entity_id
_entity_poly.type
_entity_poly.pdbx_seq_one_letter_code
_entity_poly.pdbx_strand_id
1 'polypeptide(L)'
;MTAKPAVGIRARARAEMTLEIKRIARVRLAADGPDLSLRAVARDLGVVSSAVYRYFESRDALLTALIIDGYDSLGEAVEEAEAAVSRRDLIGRWMATGRAIRSWSLERPHEYALLYGSPVPGYAAPQDTIGPATRPVWVFMAILRDGVERGVLSSSDRLPRPVRTDLERIIADPGFGGIPAGVLARGMTAWAQLFGGLSFELFGRLTNAISDYDTYFDHQLKAMAGYVGL
;
A
#
# COMPACT_ATOMS: atom_id res chain seq x y z
N MET A 1 -7.12 -33.36 -16.08
CA MET A 1 -7.52 -32.85 -14.75
C MET A 1 -6.57 -33.44 -13.72
N THR A 2 -5.51 -32.72 -13.33
CA THR A 2 -4.55 -33.15 -12.31
C THR A 2 -5.09 -32.67 -10.94
N ALA A 3 -5.44 -33.59 -10.06
CA ALA A 3 -5.89 -33.31 -8.71
C ALA A 3 -4.78 -32.58 -7.94
N LYS A 4 -5.11 -31.40 -7.36
CA LYS A 4 -4.25 -30.66 -6.44
C LYS A 4 -3.93 -31.55 -5.23
N PRO A 5 -2.65 -31.74 -4.83
CA PRO A 5 -2.33 -32.61 -3.69
C PRO A 5 -3.01 -32.07 -2.43
N ALA A 6 -3.65 -32.97 -1.69
CA ALA A 6 -4.30 -32.64 -0.42
C ALA A 6 -3.24 -32.11 0.57
N VAL A 7 -3.37 -30.86 1.00
CA VAL A 7 -2.53 -30.28 2.06
C VAL A 7 -2.74 -31.12 3.32
N GLY A 8 -1.66 -31.69 3.87
CA GLY A 8 -1.74 -32.58 5.03
C GLY A 8 -2.36 -31.87 6.25
N ILE A 9 -3.07 -32.59 7.13
CA ILE A 9 -3.76 -32.06 8.32
C ILE A 9 -2.85 -31.15 9.16
N ARG A 10 -1.58 -31.53 9.32
CA ARG A 10 -0.59 -30.70 10.06
C ARG A 10 -0.28 -29.37 9.39
N ALA A 11 -0.19 -29.32 8.06
CA ALA A 11 0.05 -28.10 7.32
C ALA A 11 -1.16 -27.15 7.40
N ARG A 12 -2.39 -27.70 7.34
CA ARG A 12 -3.62 -26.93 7.53
C ARG A 12 -3.69 -26.33 8.93
N ALA A 13 -3.48 -27.14 9.98
CA ALA A 13 -3.48 -26.67 11.36
C ALA A 13 -2.40 -25.60 11.61
N ARG A 14 -1.21 -25.72 10.95
CA ARG A 14 -0.17 -24.70 11.03
C ARG A 14 -0.62 -23.39 10.36
N ALA A 15 -1.22 -23.45 9.18
CA ALA A 15 -1.74 -22.27 8.48
C ALA A 15 -2.85 -21.57 9.29
N GLU A 16 -3.80 -22.32 9.83
CA GLU A 16 -4.88 -21.80 10.67
C GLU A 16 -4.33 -21.07 11.91
N MET A 17 -3.37 -21.68 12.61
CA MET A 17 -2.74 -21.05 13.77
C MET A 17 -1.94 -19.79 13.37
N THR A 18 -1.26 -19.80 12.23
CA THR A 18 -0.56 -18.59 11.72
C THR A 18 -1.54 -17.45 11.46
N LEU A 19 -2.69 -17.74 10.84
CA LEU A 19 -3.74 -16.76 10.59
C LEU A 19 -4.32 -16.22 11.90
N GLU A 20 -4.54 -17.08 12.89
CA GLU A 20 -5.09 -16.67 14.18
C GLU A 20 -4.09 -15.80 14.97
N ILE A 21 -2.80 -16.13 14.95
CA ILE A 21 -1.74 -15.28 15.54
C ILE A 21 -1.75 -13.89 14.88
N LYS A 22 -1.80 -13.83 13.55
CA LYS A 22 -1.85 -12.56 12.80
C LYS A 22 -3.13 -11.78 13.11
N ARG A 23 -4.28 -12.45 13.25
CA ARG A 23 -5.55 -11.82 13.61
C ARG A 23 -5.47 -11.14 14.99
N ILE A 24 -4.98 -11.85 15.99
CA ILE A 24 -4.77 -11.30 17.34
C ILE A 24 -3.74 -10.16 17.32
N ALA A 25 -2.68 -10.31 16.54
CA ALA A 25 -1.66 -9.27 16.39
C ALA A 25 -2.24 -7.98 15.79
N ARG A 26 -3.17 -8.06 14.82
CA ARG A 26 -3.89 -6.88 14.29
C ARG A 26 -4.75 -6.20 15.34
N VAL A 27 -5.45 -6.97 16.18
CA VAL A 27 -6.22 -6.42 17.31
C VAL A 27 -5.29 -5.68 18.28
N ARG A 28 -4.14 -6.26 18.58
CA ARG A 28 -3.12 -5.61 19.41
C ARG A 28 -2.53 -4.37 18.77
N LEU A 29 -2.27 -4.40 17.48
CA LEU A 29 -1.80 -3.23 16.74
C LEU A 29 -2.79 -2.06 16.84
N ALA A 30 -4.09 -2.36 16.85
CA ALA A 30 -5.14 -1.36 17.05
C ALA A 30 -5.14 -0.76 18.46
N ALA A 31 -4.84 -1.57 19.49
CA ALA A 31 -4.87 -1.16 20.88
C ALA A 31 -3.56 -0.51 21.36
N ASP A 32 -2.44 -1.13 21.00
CA ASP A 32 -1.10 -0.84 21.56
C ASP A 32 -0.18 -0.14 20.52
N GLY A 33 -0.67 0.05 19.28
CA GLY A 33 0.15 0.55 18.18
C GLY A 33 1.28 -0.43 17.81
N PRO A 34 2.39 0.07 17.24
CA PRO A 34 3.49 -0.79 16.78
C PRO A 34 4.28 -1.47 17.91
N ASP A 35 3.99 -1.19 19.19
CA ASP A 35 4.63 -1.85 20.34
C ASP A 35 4.10 -3.27 20.59
N LEU A 36 3.99 -4.02 19.50
CA LEU A 36 3.50 -5.39 19.47
C LEU A 36 4.42 -6.33 20.25
N SER A 37 3.84 -7.19 21.13
CA SER A 37 4.56 -8.19 21.92
C SER A 37 4.05 -9.60 21.65
N LEU A 38 4.92 -10.53 21.26
CA LEU A 38 4.57 -11.94 21.09
C LEU A 38 4.02 -12.58 22.36
N ARG A 39 4.46 -12.12 23.53
CA ARG A 39 3.94 -12.59 24.81
C ARG A 39 2.50 -12.13 25.03
N ALA A 40 2.17 -10.91 24.65
CA ALA A 40 0.81 -10.40 24.71
C ALA A 40 -0.11 -11.15 23.75
N VAL A 41 0.36 -11.39 22.53
CA VAL A 41 -0.36 -12.21 21.53
C VAL A 41 -0.62 -13.63 22.06
N ALA A 42 0.38 -14.28 22.66
CA ALA A 42 0.24 -15.62 23.23
C ALA A 42 -0.79 -15.65 24.38
N ARG A 43 -0.78 -14.65 25.24
CA ARG A 43 -1.75 -14.50 26.35
C ARG A 43 -3.18 -14.39 25.82
N ASP A 44 -3.41 -13.59 24.77
CA ASP A 44 -4.73 -13.41 24.19
C ASP A 44 -5.23 -14.63 23.43
N LEU A 45 -4.30 -15.44 22.89
CA LEU A 45 -4.58 -16.74 22.31
C LEU A 45 -4.86 -17.84 23.34
N GLY A 46 -4.57 -17.59 24.63
CA GLY A 46 -4.68 -18.60 25.68
C GLY A 46 -3.62 -19.70 25.59
N VAL A 47 -2.45 -19.41 24.99
CA VAL A 47 -1.35 -20.36 24.83
C VAL A 47 -0.07 -19.88 25.51
N VAL A 48 0.85 -20.82 25.75
CA VAL A 48 2.18 -20.47 26.27
C VAL A 48 2.99 -19.74 25.21
N SER A 49 3.82 -18.77 25.57
CA SER A 49 4.59 -17.95 24.65
C SER A 49 5.46 -18.78 23.69
N SER A 50 6.04 -19.88 24.17
CA SER A 50 6.82 -20.81 23.33
C SER A 50 6.04 -21.39 22.15
N ALA A 51 4.72 -21.50 22.24
CA ALA A 51 3.89 -21.94 21.16
C ALA A 51 3.86 -20.93 20.00
N VAL A 52 3.79 -19.60 20.32
CA VAL A 52 3.81 -18.55 19.30
C VAL A 52 5.20 -18.43 18.66
N TYR A 53 6.29 -18.57 19.44
CA TYR A 53 7.66 -18.55 18.91
C TYR A 53 7.95 -19.68 17.90
N ARG A 54 7.17 -20.74 17.86
CA ARG A 54 7.29 -21.78 16.83
C ARG A 54 6.76 -21.34 15.44
N TYR A 55 5.99 -20.25 15.39
CA TYR A 55 5.42 -19.67 14.16
C TYR A 55 6.14 -18.40 13.75
N PHE A 56 6.48 -17.55 14.70
CA PHE A 56 7.21 -16.30 14.50
C PHE A 56 8.37 -16.22 15.48
N GLU A 57 9.59 -16.29 14.97
CA GLU A 57 10.81 -16.34 15.78
C GLU A 57 11.08 -15.04 16.57
N SER A 58 10.53 -13.93 16.12
CA SER A 58 10.69 -12.62 16.74
C SER A 58 9.47 -11.72 16.53
N ARG A 59 9.42 -10.61 17.29
CA ARG A 59 8.48 -9.52 17.06
C ARG A 59 8.58 -9.00 15.63
N ASP A 60 9.79 -8.82 15.14
CA ASP A 60 10.05 -8.28 13.81
C ASP A 60 9.59 -9.23 12.71
N ALA A 61 9.73 -10.54 12.89
CA ALA A 61 9.18 -11.52 11.97
C ALA A 61 7.63 -11.44 11.89
N LEU A 62 6.95 -11.22 13.01
CA LEU A 62 5.50 -11.01 13.01
C LEU A 62 5.13 -9.68 12.37
N LEU A 63 5.83 -8.58 12.68
CA LEU A 63 5.62 -7.27 12.03
C LEU A 63 5.80 -7.37 10.52
N THR A 64 6.88 -8.00 10.06
CA THR A 64 7.12 -8.23 8.63
C THR A 64 5.95 -8.96 7.97
N ALA A 65 5.44 -10.02 8.61
CA ALA A 65 4.31 -10.76 8.08
C ALA A 65 3.01 -9.93 8.03
N LEU A 66 2.78 -9.04 9.00
CA LEU A 66 1.64 -8.12 8.98
C LEU A 66 1.79 -7.03 7.91
N ILE A 67 3.01 -6.52 7.70
CA ILE A 67 3.32 -5.53 6.66
C ILE A 67 3.11 -6.13 5.27
N ILE A 68 3.59 -7.35 5.03
CA ILE A 68 3.37 -8.07 3.76
C ILE A 68 1.88 -8.27 3.51
N ASP A 69 1.14 -8.81 4.49
CA ASP A 69 -0.31 -9.01 4.37
C ASP A 69 -1.06 -7.69 4.09
N GLY A 70 -0.68 -6.61 4.77
CA GLY A 70 -1.27 -5.29 4.59
C GLY A 70 -1.06 -4.76 3.18
N TYR A 71 0.18 -4.82 2.66
CA TYR A 71 0.48 -4.42 1.29
C TYR A 71 -0.17 -5.31 0.25
N ASP A 72 -0.24 -6.62 0.49
CA ASP A 72 -0.93 -7.55 -0.42
C ASP A 72 -2.43 -7.24 -0.48
N SER A 73 -3.06 -7.02 0.67
CA SER A 73 -4.48 -6.66 0.75
C SER A 73 -4.77 -5.30 0.10
N LEU A 74 -3.90 -4.30 0.29
CA LEU A 74 -4.02 -3.01 -0.38
C LEU A 74 -3.82 -3.15 -1.90
N GLY A 75 -2.79 -3.91 -2.31
CA GLY A 75 -2.49 -4.18 -3.72
C GLY A 75 -3.67 -4.83 -4.42
N GLU A 76 -4.26 -5.88 -3.82
CA GLU A 76 -5.45 -6.57 -4.35
C GLU A 76 -6.63 -5.61 -4.54
N ALA A 77 -6.96 -4.82 -3.51
CA ALA A 77 -8.05 -3.85 -3.58
C ALA A 77 -7.86 -2.81 -4.70
N VAL A 78 -6.63 -2.34 -4.90
CA VAL A 78 -6.28 -1.37 -5.93
C VAL A 78 -6.32 -1.98 -7.33
N GLU A 79 -5.76 -3.18 -7.48
CA GLU A 79 -5.74 -3.93 -8.75
C GLU A 79 -7.16 -4.28 -9.21
N GLU A 80 -8.03 -4.75 -8.29
CA GLU A 80 -9.44 -5.05 -8.60
C GLU A 80 -10.22 -3.81 -9.02
N ALA A 81 -10.07 -2.71 -8.28
CA ALA A 81 -10.76 -1.46 -8.58
C ALA A 81 -10.34 -0.87 -9.92
N GLU A 82 -9.05 -0.91 -10.26
CA GLU A 82 -8.53 -0.47 -11.55
C GLU A 82 -9.01 -1.36 -12.70
N ALA A 83 -8.96 -2.67 -12.52
CA ALA A 83 -9.37 -3.65 -13.54
C ALA A 83 -10.87 -3.56 -13.89
N ALA A 84 -11.71 -3.06 -12.97
CA ALA A 84 -13.13 -2.86 -13.22
C ALA A 84 -13.44 -1.67 -14.16
N VAL A 85 -12.43 -0.82 -14.44
CA VAL A 85 -12.59 0.37 -15.29
C VAL A 85 -11.99 0.10 -16.68
N SER A 86 -12.64 0.63 -17.71
CA SER A 86 -12.13 0.51 -19.08
C SER A 86 -10.68 1.01 -19.19
N ARG A 87 -9.81 0.24 -19.84
CA ARG A 87 -8.42 0.63 -20.11
C ARG A 87 -8.29 1.96 -20.84
N ARG A 88 -9.35 2.39 -21.55
CA ARG A 88 -9.36 3.67 -22.28
C ARG A 88 -9.67 4.86 -21.38
N ASP A 89 -10.31 4.66 -20.26
CA ASP A 89 -10.69 5.70 -19.30
C ASP A 89 -9.58 5.91 -18.27
N LEU A 90 -8.57 6.70 -18.62
CA LEU A 90 -7.43 6.98 -17.75
C LEU A 90 -7.84 7.69 -16.46
N ILE A 91 -8.76 8.67 -16.56
CA ILE A 91 -9.27 9.42 -15.40
C ILE A 91 -10.10 8.49 -14.50
N GLY A 92 -10.99 7.69 -15.08
CA GLY A 92 -11.78 6.73 -14.31
C GLY A 92 -10.90 5.71 -13.56
N ARG A 93 -9.84 5.19 -14.19
CA ARG A 93 -8.86 4.30 -13.56
C ARG A 93 -8.12 5.00 -12.42
N TRP A 94 -7.66 6.24 -12.64
CA TRP A 94 -7.02 7.06 -11.60
C TRP A 94 -7.94 7.27 -10.39
N MET A 95 -9.20 7.66 -10.64
CA MET A 95 -10.20 7.86 -9.59
C MET A 95 -10.51 6.57 -8.83
N ALA A 96 -10.72 5.45 -9.54
CA ALA A 96 -11.00 4.15 -8.94
C ALA A 96 -9.84 3.68 -8.04
N THR A 97 -8.60 3.81 -8.52
CA THR A 97 -7.37 3.48 -7.78
C THR A 97 -7.27 4.31 -6.49
N GLY A 98 -7.43 5.63 -6.59
CA GLY A 98 -7.34 6.50 -5.41
C GLY A 98 -8.45 6.23 -4.38
N ARG A 99 -9.68 6.00 -4.83
CA ARG A 99 -10.81 5.64 -3.95
C ARG A 99 -10.62 4.29 -3.28
N ALA A 100 -10.07 3.30 -3.98
CA ALA A 100 -9.76 1.99 -3.40
C ALA A 100 -8.71 2.10 -2.29
N ILE A 101 -7.64 2.89 -2.49
CA ILE A 101 -6.65 3.17 -1.44
C ILE A 101 -7.32 3.80 -0.23
N ARG A 102 -8.17 4.83 -0.42
CA ARG A 102 -8.86 5.48 0.69
C ARG A 102 -9.81 4.52 1.42
N SER A 103 -10.64 3.79 0.71
CA SER A 103 -11.58 2.82 1.31
C SER A 103 -10.84 1.80 2.18
N TRP A 104 -9.79 1.20 1.61
CA TRP A 104 -8.93 0.26 2.34
C TRP A 104 -8.33 0.90 3.60
N SER A 105 -7.86 2.14 3.49
CA SER A 105 -7.22 2.86 4.59
C SER A 105 -8.19 3.20 5.72
N LEU A 106 -9.42 3.61 5.39
CA LEU A 106 -10.48 3.90 6.36
C LEU A 106 -10.99 2.64 7.07
N GLU A 107 -11.06 1.53 6.36
CA GLU A 107 -11.44 0.24 6.95
C GLU A 107 -10.35 -0.35 7.85
N ARG A 108 -9.08 -0.01 7.59
CA ARG A 108 -7.89 -0.59 8.26
C ARG A 108 -6.90 0.49 8.74
N PRO A 109 -7.35 1.45 9.57
CA PRO A 109 -6.53 2.62 9.94
C PRO A 109 -5.23 2.25 10.67
N HIS A 110 -5.22 1.16 11.43
CA HIS A 110 -4.03 0.71 12.14
C HIS A 110 -3.04 -0.01 11.23
N GLU A 111 -3.53 -0.74 10.20
CA GLU A 111 -2.67 -1.31 9.16
C GLU A 111 -2.11 -0.18 8.29
N TYR A 112 -2.93 0.82 7.92
CA TYR A 112 -2.43 2.02 7.25
C TYR A 112 -1.32 2.72 8.05
N ALA A 113 -1.52 2.91 9.36
CA ALA A 113 -0.52 3.51 10.23
C ALA A 113 0.77 2.67 10.32
N LEU A 114 0.68 1.34 10.24
CA LEU A 114 1.84 0.46 10.18
C LEU A 114 2.61 0.60 8.86
N LEU A 115 1.91 0.76 7.71
CA LEU A 115 2.53 0.83 6.39
C LEU A 115 3.06 2.23 6.04
N TYR A 116 2.32 3.28 6.42
CA TYR A 116 2.54 4.66 5.96
C TYR A 116 2.67 5.68 7.11
N GLY A 117 2.56 5.23 8.35
CA GLY A 117 2.73 6.07 9.53
C GLY A 117 4.20 6.28 9.93
N SER A 118 4.42 6.58 11.20
CA SER A 118 5.78 6.74 11.72
C SER A 118 6.57 5.43 11.71
N PRO A 119 7.86 5.47 11.39
CA PRO A 119 8.71 4.28 11.45
C PRO A 119 8.65 3.61 12.82
N VAL A 120 8.54 2.27 12.82
CA VAL A 120 8.54 1.48 14.05
C VAL A 120 9.94 1.47 14.65
N PRO A 121 10.15 1.94 15.89
CA PRO A 121 11.47 1.99 16.50
C PRO A 121 12.14 0.60 16.55
N GLY A 122 13.39 0.55 16.08
CA GLY A 122 14.20 -0.67 16.08
C GLY A 122 13.84 -1.72 15.02
N TYR A 123 12.81 -1.47 14.19
CA TYR A 123 12.43 -2.35 13.09
C TYR A 123 13.01 -1.86 11.77
N ALA A 124 13.60 -2.78 11.01
CA ALA A 124 14.02 -2.54 9.63
C ALA A 124 13.32 -3.56 8.70
N ALA A 125 12.57 -3.05 7.74
CA ALA A 125 11.83 -3.88 6.80
C ALA A 125 12.79 -4.69 5.92
N PRO A 126 12.68 -6.03 5.85
CA PRO A 126 13.49 -6.86 4.97
C PRO A 126 13.07 -6.70 3.49
N GLN A 127 13.93 -7.18 2.58
CA GLN A 127 13.70 -7.07 1.13
C GLN A 127 12.38 -7.74 0.67
N ASP A 128 11.93 -8.78 1.37
CA ASP A 128 10.69 -9.49 1.06
C ASP A 128 9.43 -8.58 1.10
N THR A 129 9.50 -7.43 1.77
CA THR A 129 8.41 -6.44 1.81
C THR A 129 8.33 -5.58 0.54
N ILE A 130 9.38 -5.52 -0.28
CA ILE A 130 9.46 -4.62 -1.44
C ILE A 130 8.42 -5.02 -2.50
N GLY A 131 8.35 -6.31 -2.84
CA GLY A 131 7.39 -6.80 -3.84
C GLY A 131 5.94 -6.41 -3.50
N PRO A 132 5.42 -6.80 -2.34
CA PRO A 132 4.09 -6.38 -1.90
C PRO A 132 3.90 -4.86 -1.87
N ALA A 133 4.87 -4.10 -1.35
CA ALA A 133 4.79 -2.65 -1.23
C ALA A 133 4.72 -1.92 -2.59
N THR A 134 5.24 -2.51 -3.65
CA THR A 134 5.22 -1.92 -4.99
C THR A 134 3.95 -2.20 -5.78
N ARG A 135 3.09 -3.14 -5.38
CA ARG A 135 1.85 -3.47 -6.10
C ARG A 135 0.97 -2.24 -6.39
N PRO A 136 0.58 -1.40 -5.41
CA PRO A 136 -0.20 -0.20 -5.68
C PRO A 136 0.54 0.80 -6.58
N VAL A 137 1.87 0.89 -6.47
CA VAL A 137 2.70 1.76 -7.32
C VAL A 137 2.61 1.34 -8.78
N TRP A 138 2.67 0.03 -9.06
CA TRP A 138 2.60 -0.49 -10.44
C TRP A 138 1.28 -0.17 -11.13
N VAL A 139 0.17 -0.12 -10.40
CA VAL A 139 -1.14 0.29 -10.94
C VAL A 139 -1.09 1.75 -11.41
N PHE A 140 -0.56 2.66 -10.58
CA PHE A 140 -0.39 4.06 -10.98
C PHE A 140 0.57 4.21 -12.16
N MET A 141 1.69 3.48 -12.15
CA MET A 141 2.65 3.51 -13.25
C MET A 141 2.04 3.01 -14.56
N ALA A 142 1.16 2.00 -14.52
CA ALA A 142 0.44 1.52 -15.69
C ALA A 142 -0.49 2.59 -16.28
N ILE A 143 -1.19 3.37 -15.43
CA ILE A 143 -2.04 4.48 -15.89
C ILE A 143 -1.19 5.56 -16.56
N LEU A 144 -0.05 5.94 -15.95
CA LEU A 144 0.86 6.93 -16.54
C LEU A 144 1.44 6.47 -17.87
N ARG A 145 1.87 5.20 -17.96
CA ARG A 145 2.40 4.61 -19.19
C ARG A 145 1.36 4.62 -20.30
N ASP A 146 0.15 4.13 -20.01
CA ASP A 146 -0.95 4.14 -20.98
C ASP A 146 -1.28 5.57 -21.44
N GLY A 147 -1.17 6.56 -20.57
CA GLY A 147 -1.34 7.98 -20.90
C GLY A 147 -0.26 8.50 -21.84
N VAL A 148 1.00 8.12 -21.63
CA VAL A 148 2.12 8.46 -22.51
C VAL A 148 1.97 7.79 -23.87
N GLU A 149 1.69 6.51 -23.90
CA GLU A 149 1.53 5.73 -25.15
C GLU A 149 0.42 6.26 -26.04
N ARG A 150 -0.61 6.87 -25.44
CA ARG A 150 -1.74 7.49 -26.16
C ARG A 150 -1.53 8.97 -26.49
N GLY A 151 -0.37 9.52 -26.13
CA GLY A 151 -0.09 10.93 -26.34
C GLY A 151 -0.89 11.90 -25.49
N VAL A 152 -1.61 11.40 -24.43
CA VAL A 152 -2.31 12.24 -23.45
C VAL A 152 -1.30 12.88 -22.50
N LEU A 153 -0.35 12.10 -22.02
CA LEU A 153 0.71 12.57 -21.15
C LEU A 153 2.00 12.83 -21.94
N SER A 154 2.52 14.04 -21.78
CA SER A 154 3.83 14.42 -22.31
C SER A 154 4.56 15.28 -21.27
N SER A 155 5.85 15.48 -21.46
CA SER A 155 6.63 16.33 -20.57
C SER A 155 7.60 17.20 -21.34
N SER A 156 7.44 18.50 -21.14
CA SER A 156 8.44 19.53 -21.47
C SER A 156 9.04 20.15 -20.20
N ASP A 157 8.84 19.52 -19.04
CA ASP A 157 9.23 20.04 -17.74
C ASP A 157 10.76 20.21 -17.64
N ARG A 158 11.19 21.41 -17.23
CA ARG A 158 12.60 21.68 -16.91
C ARG A 158 12.87 21.21 -15.48
N LEU A 159 13.33 19.97 -15.33
CA LEU A 159 13.74 19.43 -14.04
C LEU A 159 15.16 19.91 -13.67
N PRO A 160 15.43 20.24 -12.40
CA PRO A 160 16.79 20.40 -11.90
C PRO A 160 17.64 19.16 -12.21
N ARG A 161 18.92 19.36 -12.58
CA ARG A 161 19.80 18.27 -13.00
C ARG A 161 19.86 17.10 -12.00
N PRO A 162 20.01 17.30 -10.68
CA PRO A 162 20.04 16.20 -9.71
C PRO A 162 18.75 15.38 -9.74
N VAL A 163 17.58 16.06 -9.74
CA VAL A 163 16.26 15.39 -9.78
C VAL A 163 16.12 14.56 -11.06
N ARG A 164 16.48 15.14 -12.19
CA ARG A 164 16.44 14.41 -13.47
C ARG A 164 17.30 13.15 -13.43
N THR A 165 18.54 13.23 -12.93
CA THR A 165 19.45 12.09 -12.83
C THR A 165 18.87 10.97 -11.98
N ASP A 166 18.22 11.31 -10.85
CA ASP A 166 17.60 10.31 -9.98
C ASP A 166 16.39 9.64 -10.66
N LEU A 167 15.54 10.42 -11.34
CA LEU A 167 14.40 9.89 -12.07
C LEU A 167 14.83 9.02 -13.27
N GLU A 168 15.86 9.42 -14.01
CA GLU A 168 16.43 8.62 -15.11
C GLU A 168 16.96 7.26 -14.60
N ARG A 169 17.50 7.21 -13.38
CA ARG A 169 17.92 5.95 -12.74
C ARG A 169 16.71 5.05 -12.43
N ILE A 170 15.60 5.63 -11.95
CA ILE A 170 14.35 4.89 -11.72
C ILE A 170 13.79 4.35 -13.05
N ILE A 171 13.75 5.18 -14.08
CA ILE A 171 13.22 4.84 -15.42
C ILE A 171 14.07 3.76 -16.11
N ALA A 172 15.35 3.63 -15.74
CA ALA A 172 16.22 2.58 -16.27
C ALA A 172 15.77 1.17 -15.85
N ASP A 173 14.98 1.05 -14.75
CA ASP A 173 14.31 -0.20 -14.41
C ASP A 173 13.20 -0.49 -15.44
N PRO A 174 13.16 -1.70 -16.05
CA PRO A 174 12.17 -2.05 -17.07
C PRO A 174 10.71 -1.83 -16.63
N GLY A 175 10.43 -1.94 -15.34
CA GLY A 175 9.09 -1.70 -14.77
C GLY A 175 8.62 -0.25 -14.92
N PHE A 176 9.53 0.73 -14.96
CA PHE A 176 9.23 2.16 -15.13
C PHE A 176 9.51 2.66 -16.57
N GLY A 177 9.98 1.81 -17.45
CA GLY A 177 10.34 2.18 -18.83
C GLY A 177 9.18 2.82 -19.59
N GLY A 178 9.52 3.73 -20.52
CA GLY A 178 8.56 4.41 -21.41
C GLY A 178 7.88 5.65 -20.79
N ILE A 179 8.14 5.98 -19.53
CA ILE A 179 7.57 7.17 -18.87
C ILE A 179 8.61 8.29 -18.86
N PRO A 180 8.34 9.47 -19.46
CA PRO A 180 9.26 10.61 -19.42
C PRO A 180 9.49 11.08 -17.96
N ALA A 181 10.73 11.54 -17.65
CA ALA A 181 11.11 11.95 -16.30
C ALA A 181 10.18 13.02 -15.69
N GLY A 182 9.69 13.98 -16.49
CA GLY A 182 8.74 14.97 -15.98
C GLY A 182 7.37 14.39 -15.66
N VAL A 183 6.88 13.42 -16.42
CA VAL A 183 5.63 12.71 -16.10
C VAL A 183 5.81 11.92 -14.81
N LEU A 184 6.93 11.21 -14.67
CA LEU A 184 7.24 10.48 -13.43
C LEU A 184 7.34 11.42 -12.22
N ALA A 185 7.98 12.59 -12.39
CA ALA A 185 8.07 13.60 -11.32
C ALA A 185 6.69 14.05 -10.83
N ARG A 186 5.76 14.36 -11.76
CA ARG A 186 4.38 14.71 -11.40
C ARG A 186 3.63 13.55 -10.76
N GLY A 187 3.80 12.33 -11.26
CA GLY A 187 3.22 11.13 -10.68
C GLY A 187 3.69 10.89 -9.23
N MET A 188 4.98 11.05 -8.96
CA MET A 188 5.53 10.93 -7.60
C MET A 188 4.99 12.02 -6.66
N THR A 189 4.84 13.25 -7.15
CA THR A 189 4.23 14.34 -6.37
C THR A 189 2.77 14.02 -6.03
N ALA A 190 1.99 13.55 -7.01
CA ALA A 190 0.60 13.16 -6.78
C ALA A 190 0.50 11.97 -5.81
N TRP A 191 1.41 11.00 -5.90
CA TRP A 191 1.50 9.88 -4.95
C TRP A 191 1.75 10.38 -3.53
N ALA A 192 2.73 11.25 -3.33
CA ALA A 192 3.02 11.83 -2.01
C ALA A 192 1.84 12.64 -1.47
N GLN A 193 1.14 13.42 -2.31
CA GLN A 193 -0.04 14.18 -1.94
C GLN A 193 -1.21 13.25 -1.54
N LEU A 194 -1.42 12.16 -2.25
CA LEU A 194 -2.47 11.19 -1.94
C LEU A 194 -2.31 10.65 -0.52
N PHE A 195 -1.14 10.13 -0.17
CA PHE A 195 -0.89 9.59 1.17
C PHE A 195 -0.79 10.67 2.24
N GLY A 196 -0.30 11.86 1.91
CA GLY A 196 -0.35 13.02 2.80
C GLY A 196 -1.78 13.42 3.15
N GLY A 197 -2.66 13.52 2.14
CA GLY A 197 -4.08 13.82 2.32
C GLY A 197 -4.80 12.77 3.16
N LEU A 198 -4.58 11.48 2.87
CA LEU A 198 -5.13 10.37 3.65
C LEU A 198 -4.64 10.36 5.10
N SER A 199 -3.35 10.62 5.32
CA SER A 199 -2.82 10.75 6.69
C SER A 199 -3.47 11.89 7.45
N PHE A 200 -3.74 13.02 6.80
CA PHE A 200 -4.44 14.15 7.41
C PHE A 200 -5.87 13.82 7.77
N GLU A 201 -6.58 13.08 6.92
CA GLU A 201 -7.93 12.58 7.20
C GLU A 201 -7.93 11.59 8.36
N LEU A 202 -7.14 10.51 8.27
CA LEU A 202 -7.09 9.42 9.24
C LEU A 202 -6.61 9.84 10.62
N PHE A 203 -5.65 10.78 10.68
CA PHE A 203 -5.11 11.26 11.96
C PHE A 203 -5.79 12.55 12.45
N GLY A 204 -6.96 12.90 11.90
CA GLY A 204 -7.82 13.97 12.37
C GLY A 204 -7.27 15.39 12.16
N ARG A 205 -6.32 15.57 11.24
CA ARG A 205 -5.73 16.89 10.95
C ARG A 205 -6.66 17.81 10.16
N LEU A 206 -7.69 17.25 9.54
CA LEU A 206 -8.72 17.99 8.80
C LEU A 206 -10.00 18.20 9.62
N THR A 207 -10.06 17.75 10.89
CA THR A 207 -11.18 17.96 11.78
C THR A 207 -11.47 19.45 11.93
N ASN A 208 -12.74 19.84 11.81
CA ASN A 208 -13.22 21.24 11.81
C ASN A 208 -12.83 22.07 10.58
N ALA A 209 -12.05 21.55 9.64
CA ALA A 209 -11.73 22.21 8.37
C ALA A 209 -12.59 21.69 7.22
N ILE A 210 -12.84 20.39 7.19
CA ILE A 210 -13.61 19.72 6.14
C ILE A 210 -14.81 19.02 6.78
N SER A 211 -16.00 19.28 6.26
CA SER A 211 -17.25 18.64 6.70
C SER A 211 -17.65 17.42 5.86
N ASP A 212 -17.28 17.41 4.58
CA ASP A 212 -17.54 16.32 3.64
C ASP A 212 -16.22 15.78 3.08
N TYR A 213 -15.71 14.76 3.73
CA TYR A 213 -14.44 14.13 3.35
C TYR A 213 -14.53 13.40 2.00
N ASP A 214 -15.67 12.83 1.65
CA ASP A 214 -15.84 12.09 0.41
C ASP A 214 -15.75 13.01 -0.80
N THR A 215 -16.51 14.11 -0.76
CA THR A 215 -16.47 15.14 -1.81
C THR A 215 -15.08 15.81 -1.89
N TYR A 216 -14.48 16.09 -0.74
CA TYR A 216 -13.15 16.71 -0.69
C TYR A 216 -12.07 15.79 -1.25
N PHE A 217 -12.08 14.51 -0.91
CA PHE A 217 -11.13 13.54 -1.44
C PHE A 217 -11.25 13.36 -2.96
N ASP A 218 -12.47 13.27 -3.47
CA ASP A 218 -12.71 13.21 -4.91
C ASP A 218 -12.21 14.48 -5.62
N HIS A 219 -12.39 15.65 -5.01
CA HIS A 219 -11.83 16.91 -5.53
C HIS A 219 -10.29 16.85 -5.57
N GLN A 220 -9.64 16.38 -4.51
CA GLN A 220 -8.19 16.21 -4.48
C GLN A 220 -7.71 15.24 -5.57
N LEU A 221 -8.37 14.10 -5.76
CA LEU A 221 -8.02 13.14 -6.81
C LEU A 221 -8.11 13.76 -8.21
N LYS A 222 -9.16 14.54 -8.48
CA LYS A 222 -9.31 15.27 -9.76
C LYS A 222 -8.23 16.33 -9.94
N ALA A 223 -7.91 17.08 -8.89
CA ALA A 223 -6.84 18.08 -8.93
C ALA A 223 -5.47 17.42 -9.21
N MET A 224 -5.19 16.27 -8.59
CA MET A 224 -3.98 15.51 -8.85
C MET A 224 -3.93 14.93 -10.28
N ALA A 225 -5.07 14.44 -10.81
CA ALA A 225 -5.15 14.00 -12.20
C ALA A 225 -4.79 15.14 -13.16
N GLY A 226 -5.41 16.31 -12.99
CA GLY A 226 -5.08 17.50 -13.78
C GLY A 226 -3.63 17.96 -13.64
N TYR A 227 -3.04 17.89 -12.44
CA TYR A 227 -1.63 18.19 -12.21
C TYR A 227 -0.69 17.23 -12.95
N VAL A 228 -1.04 15.95 -12.99
CA VAL A 228 -0.28 14.93 -13.76
C VAL A 228 -0.44 15.16 -15.26
N GLY A 229 -1.58 15.67 -15.71
CA GLY A 229 -1.94 15.96 -17.10
C GLY A 229 -2.95 14.98 -17.71
N LEU A 230 -3.69 14.25 -16.84
CA LEU A 230 -4.81 13.38 -17.20
C LEU A 230 -6.09 14.17 -17.46
#